data_25938c5e2563e2198a24c89a1deb61f5
#
_entry.id   25938c5e2563e2198a24c89a1deb61f5
#
_cell.length_a   1.000
_cell.length_b   1.000
_cell.length_c   1.000
_cell.angle_alpha   90.00
_cell.angle_beta   90.00
_cell.angle_gamma   90.00
#
_symmetry.space_group_name_H-M   'P 1'
#
loop_
_entity.id
_entity.type
_entity.pdbx_description
1 polymer ?
#
loop_
_entity_poly.entity_id
_entity_poly.type
_entity_poly.pdbx_seq_one_letter_code
_entity_poly.pdbx_strand_id
1 'polypeptide(L)'
;MAKAPKAKTKAVKVNFHEQLILNKWLWSKFNPNRLEGMKQQLDHPQFEGIEHEGDNAGQTKFFSVICNTLFNKQVVDIDVLRRYDLNIVKHWQKITEKRNEIEGHVLNLKYFQYLSLLFTELYLDQYFNHQAGMLNELNVELEQYNDDQKIDADQFQQYLPEDLNKIGYWNATGSGKTLLMHVNILQYLDYFQHQNGDSTYPDQIILLTPNEGLSEQHLQELTDSGFQATLFDKQKSRNSLYRDEIQIIDMNKLSDTDG
;
A
#
# COMPACT_ATOMS: atom_id res chain seq x y z
N MET A 1 9.96 -60.00 9.22
CA MET A 1 9.03 -59.05 8.57
C MET A 1 9.74 -57.73 8.36
N ALA A 2 10.15 -57.43 7.13
CA ALA A 2 10.83 -56.22 6.76
C ALA A 2 9.83 -55.07 6.59
N LYS A 3 10.04 -53.94 7.28
CA LYS A 3 9.22 -52.72 7.13
C LYS A 3 9.46 -52.12 5.73
N ALA A 4 8.39 -51.95 4.97
CA ALA A 4 8.44 -51.26 3.70
C ALA A 4 8.92 -49.80 3.88
N PRO A 5 9.72 -49.27 2.97
CA PRO A 5 10.19 -47.88 3.06
C PRO A 5 9.03 -46.91 2.84
N LYS A 6 8.81 -46.01 3.80
CA LYS A 6 7.88 -44.89 3.64
C LYS A 6 8.37 -44.00 2.50
N ALA A 7 7.58 -43.93 1.44
CA ALA A 7 7.81 -42.93 0.38
C ALA A 7 7.81 -41.52 0.98
N LYS A 8 8.92 -40.82 0.88
CA LYS A 8 9.00 -39.40 1.17
C LYS A 8 8.26 -38.67 0.07
N THR A 9 7.04 -38.24 0.32
CA THR A 9 6.34 -37.23 -0.50
C THR A 9 7.22 -36.01 -0.52
N LYS A 10 7.80 -35.69 -1.68
CA LYS A 10 8.45 -34.37 -1.89
C LYS A 10 7.38 -33.31 -1.70
N ALA A 11 7.54 -32.48 -0.68
CA ALA A 11 6.74 -31.28 -0.57
C ALA A 11 6.90 -30.48 -1.88
N VAL A 12 5.80 -30.27 -2.59
CA VAL A 12 5.76 -29.39 -3.76
C VAL A 12 6.13 -28.02 -3.23
N LYS A 13 7.20 -27.42 -3.76
CA LYS A 13 7.58 -26.05 -3.43
C LYS A 13 6.51 -25.15 -4.03
N VAL A 14 5.55 -24.74 -3.23
CA VAL A 14 4.55 -23.75 -3.65
C VAL A 14 5.29 -22.43 -3.87
N ASN A 15 5.13 -21.86 -5.06
CA ASN A 15 5.72 -20.57 -5.36
C ASN A 15 4.89 -19.49 -4.66
N PHE A 16 5.46 -18.88 -3.61
CA PHE A 16 4.77 -17.84 -2.81
C PHE A 16 4.17 -16.72 -3.68
N HIS A 17 4.85 -16.31 -4.75
CA HIS A 17 4.35 -15.27 -5.65
C HIS A 17 3.05 -15.64 -6.36
N GLU A 18 2.83 -16.92 -6.61
CA GLU A 18 1.59 -17.41 -7.23
C GLU A 18 0.39 -17.35 -6.28
N GLN A 19 0.64 -17.34 -4.97
CA GLN A 19 -0.39 -17.24 -3.93
C GLN A 19 -0.86 -15.81 -3.66
N LEU A 20 -0.16 -14.80 -4.21
CA LEU A 20 -0.51 -13.40 -4.00
C LEU A 20 -1.62 -12.95 -4.96
N ILE A 21 -2.85 -13.39 -4.70
CA ILE A 21 -4.02 -13.11 -5.54
C ILE A 21 -4.25 -11.61 -5.75
N LEU A 22 -4.15 -10.80 -4.69
CA LEU A 22 -4.25 -9.34 -4.80
C LEU A 22 -3.22 -8.78 -5.79
N ASN A 23 -1.99 -9.30 -5.78
CA ASN A 23 -0.97 -8.85 -6.73
C ASN A 23 -1.34 -9.23 -8.18
N LYS A 24 -1.87 -10.45 -8.41
CA LYS A 24 -2.34 -10.86 -9.74
C LYS A 24 -3.44 -9.92 -10.23
N TRP A 25 -4.41 -9.63 -9.38
CA TRP A 25 -5.48 -8.70 -9.68
C TRP A 25 -4.96 -7.28 -10.00
N LEU A 26 -4.02 -6.74 -9.22
CA LEU A 26 -3.38 -5.44 -9.50
C LEU A 26 -2.63 -5.48 -10.83
N TRP A 27 -1.89 -6.57 -11.11
CA TRP A 27 -1.18 -6.74 -12.36
C TRP A 27 -2.10 -6.85 -13.58
N SER A 28 -3.32 -7.37 -13.44
CA SER A 28 -4.30 -7.45 -14.54
C SER A 28 -4.70 -6.08 -15.08
N LYS A 29 -4.50 -5.00 -14.30
CA LYS A 29 -4.75 -3.61 -14.71
C LYS A 29 -3.65 -3.07 -15.65
N PHE A 30 -2.54 -3.77 -15.77
CA PHE A 30 -1.42 -3.45 -16.65
C PHE A 30 -1.37 -4.40 -17.85
N ASN A 31 -0.61 -4.02 -18.88
CA ASN A 31 -0.43 -4.88 -20.04
C ASN A 31 0.46 -6.09 -19.66
N PRO A 32 -0.07 -7.32 -19.63
CA PRO A 32 0.65 -8.50 -19.13
C PRO A 32 1.92 -8.81 -19.93
N ASN A 33 1.97 -8.45 -21.21
CA ASN A 33 3.13 -8.71 -22.09
C ASN A 33 4.32 -7.77 -21.82
N ARG A 34 4.19 -6.81 -20.90
CA ARG A 34 5.22 -5.80 -20.62
C ARG A 34 5.69 -5.74 -19.18
N LEU A 35 5.15 -6.62 -18.32
CA LEU A 35 5.47 -6.62 -16.89
C LEU A 35 6.93 -6.99 -16.60
N GLU A 36 7.51 -7.95 -17.33
CA GLU A 36 8.92 -8.32 -17.17
C GLU A 36 9.88 -7.16 -17.47
N GLY A 37 9.48 -6.24 -18.35
CA GLY A 37 10.26 -5.04 -18.72
C GLY A 37 10.00 -3.82 -17.85
N MET A 38 9.05 -3.87 -16.90
CA MET A 38 8.61 -2.68 -16.15
C MET A 38 9.76 -2.04 -15.35
N LYS A 39 10.53 -2.85 -14.60
CA LYS A 39 11.70 -2.34 -13.89
C LYS A 39 12.67 -1.66 -14.85
N GLN A 40 13.01 -2.30 -15.96
CA GLN A 40 13.95 -1.77 -16.95
C GLN A 40 13.46 -0.46 -17.58
N GLN A 41 12.15 -0.28 -17.71
CA GLN A 41 11.55 0.92 -18.28
C GLN A 41 11.44 2.07 -17.29
N LEU A 42 11.26 1.79 -15.99
CA LEU A 42 11.03 2.79 -14.95
C LEU A 42 12.27 3.12 -14.11
N ASP A 43 13.23 2.17 -13.98
CA ASP A 43 14.41 2.32 -13.12
C ASP A 43 15.51 3.17 -13.80
N HIS A 44 15.17 4.42 -14.10
CA HIS A 44 16.09 5.40 -14.66
C HIS A 44 15.95 6.73 -13.92
N PRO A 45 17.08 7.37 -13.49
CA PRO A 45 17.05 8.66 -12.80
C PRO A 45 16.29 9.77 -13.54
N GLN A 46 16.26 9.71 -14.88
CA GLN A 46 15.54 10.69 -15.70
C GLN A 46 14.02 10.69 -15.48
N PHE A 47 13.44 9.59 -14.96
CA PHE A 47 12.01 9.48 -14.66
C PHE A 47 11.67 9.85 -13.22
N GLU A 48 12.67 10.14 -12.38
CA GLU A 48 12.44 10.64 -11.04
C GLU A 48 12.03 12.12 -11.09
N GLY A 49 11.08 12.48 -10.24
CA GLY A 49 10.58 13.86 -10.14
C GLY A 49 9.27 14.10 -10.90
N ILE A 50 8.96 15.38 -11.04
CA ILE A 50 7.69 15.89 -11.56
C ILE A 50 7.93 16.59 -12.89
N GLU A 51 6.97 16.49 -13.81
CA GLU A 51 6.94 17.29 -15.03
C GLU A 51 6.57 18.74 -14.72
N HIS A 52 7.34 19.67 -15.22
CA HIS A 52 7.13 21.10 -14.96
C HIS A 52 6.44 21.83 -16.12
N GLU A 53 6.41 21.22 -17.31
CA GLU A 53 5.90 21.85 -18.53
C GLU A 53 5.03 20.87 -19.33
N GLY A 54 4.23 21.41 -20.24
CA GLY A 54 3.37 20.62 -21.15
C GLY A 54 2.09 20.10 -20.52
N ASP A 55 1.43 19.19 -21.24
CA ASP A 55 0.11 18.63 -20.85
C ASP A 55 0.13 17.79 -19.57
N ASN A 56 1.31 17.35 -19.17
CA ASN A 56 1.53 16.55 -17.95
C ASN A 56 2.17 17.34 -16.81
N ALA A 57 2.18 18.67 -16.88
CA ALA A 57 2.72 19.50 -15.79
C ALA A 57 2.06 19.17 -14.45
N GLY A 58 2.89 19.04 -13.40
CA GLY A 58 2.45 18.66 -12.05
C GLY A 58 2.35 17.15 -11.80
N GLN A 59 2.47 16.31 -12.82
CA GLN A 59 2.46 14.85 -12.71
C GLN A 59 3.86 14.28 -12.53
N THR A 60 3.96 13.05 -12.03
CA THR A 60 5.24 12.35 -12.03
C THR A 60 5.69 12.04 -13.46
N LYS A 61 6.99 12.00 -13.69
CA LYS A 61 7.53 11.52 -14.98
C LYS A 61 7.21 10.04 -15.21
N PHE A 62 6.98 9.27 -14.14
CA PHE A 62 6.51 7.87 -14.23
C PHE A 62 5.15 7.76 -14.89
N PHE A 63 4.23 8.71 -14.64
CA PHE A 63 2.90 8.72 -15.24
C PHE A 63 2.98 8.63 -16.78
N SER A 64 3.80 9.47 -17.39
CA SER A 64 3.98 9.48 -18.86
C SER A 64 4.46 8.13 -19.41
N VAL A 65 5.41 7.49 -18.72
CA VAL A 65 5.93 6.17 -19.11
C VAL A 65 4.84 5.11 -18.96
N ILE A 66 4.14 5.09 -17.85
CA ILE A 66 3.10 4.10 -17.57
C ILE A 66 1.95 4.22 -18.57
N CYS A 67 1.46 5.43 -18.82
CA CYS A 67 0.38 5.67 -19.78
C CYS A 67 0.73 5.25 -21.20
N ASN A 68 1.96 5.47 -21.62
CA ASN A 68 2.36 5.22 -23.00
C ASN A 68 2.74 3.75 -23.25
N THR A 69 3.24 3.04 -22.26
CA THR A 69 3.88 1.74 -22.47
C THR A 69 3.33 0.60 -21.64
N LEU A 70 2.90 0.83 -20.42
CA LEU A 70 2.66 -0.24 -19.46
C LEU A 70 1.19 -0.46 -19.12
N PHE A 71 0.37 0.58 -19.28
CA PHE A 71 -1.02 0.55 -18.79
C PHE A 71 -2.00 -0.01 -19.82
N ASN A 72 -2.98 -0.77 -19.37
CA ASN A 72 -4.05 -1.25 -20.23
C ASN A 72 -5.20 -0.23 -20.27
N LYS A 73 -5.18 0.63 -21.27
CA LYS A 73 -6.19 1.69 -21.48
C LYS A 73 -7.64 1.18 -21.63
N GLN A 74 -7.82 -0.11 -21.86
CA GLN A 74 -9.16 -0.71 -21.94
C GLN A 74 -9.72 -1.07 -20.57
N VAL A 75 -8.87 -1.14 -19.54
CA VAL A 75 -9.25 -1.59 -18.18
C VAL A 75 -9.37 -0.42 -17.22
N VAL A 76 -8.50 0.59 -17.33
CA VAL A 76 -8.55 1.79 -16.49
C VAL A 76 -8.44 3.03 -17.37
N ASP A 77 -9.29 4.00 -17.12
CA ASP A 77 -9.28 5.29 -17.81
C ASP A 77 -8.01 6.08 -17.47
N ILE A 78 -7.47 6.79 -18.48
CA ILE A 78 -6.28 7.62 -18.31
C ILE A 78 -6.51 8.78 -17.34
N ASP A 79 -7.73 9.33 -17.29
CA ASP A 79 -8.06 10.42 -16.38
C ASP A 79 -8.14 9.93 -14.92
N VAL A 80 -8.57 8.69 -14.72
CA VAL A 80 -8.51 8.03 -13.41
C VAL A 80 -7.06 7.85 -12.97
N LEU A 81 -6.20 7.34 -13.86
CA LEU A 81 -4.77 7.18 -13.57
C LEU A 81 -4.10 8.53 -13.29
N ARG A 82 -4.47 9.59 -14.02
CA ARG A 82 -4.02 10.97 -13.78
C ARG A 82 -4.40 11.46 -12.39
N ARG A 83 -5.63 11.20 -11.95
CA ARG A 83 -6.09 11.54 -10.60
C ARG A 83 -5.25 10.84 -9.53
N TYR A 84 -4.96 9.55 -9.70
CA TYR A 84 -4.11 8.80 -8.77
C TYR A 84 -2.69 9.40 -8.69
N ASP A 85 -2.09 9.70 -9.85
CA ASP A 85 -0.75 10.28 -9.91
C ASP A 85 -0.68 11.63 -9.20
N LEU A 86 -1.65 12.52 -9.46
CA LEU A 86 -1.73 13.83 -8.78
C LEU A 86 -1.93 13.70 -7.28
N ASN A 87 -2.71 12.72 -6.83
CA ASN A 87 -2.90 12.44 -5.41
C ASN A 87 -1.60 11.96 -4.75
N ILE A 88 -0.87 11.07 -5.42
CA ILE A 88 0.47 10.62 -4.98
C ILE A 88 1.42 11.81 -4.86
N VAL A 89 1.49 12.66 -5.89
CA VAL A 89 2.34 13.87 -5.88
C VAL A 89 2.00 14.77 -4.71
N LYS A 90 0.70 15.10 -4.53
CA LYS A 90 0.19 15.93 -3.44
C LYS A 90 0.66 15.42 -2.07
N HIS A 91 0.47 14.13 -1.83
CA HIS A 91 0.80 13.54 -0.53
C HIS A 91 2.30 13.38 -0.31
N TRP A 92 3.04 12.98 -1.36
CA TRP A 92 4.49 12.89 -1.28
C TRP A 92 5.14 14.24 -0.97
N GLN A 93 4.73 15.30 -1.67
CA GLN A 93 5.21 16.66 -1.42
C GLN A 93 4.92 17.08 0.03
N LYS A 94 3.68 16.86 0.50
CA LYS A 94 3.27 17.21 1.87
C LYS A 94 4.17 16.56 2.92
N ILE A 95 4.42 15.25 2.84
CA ILE A 95 5.18 14.54 3.86
C ILE A 95 6.69 14.77 3.78
N THR A 96 7.19 15.24 2.63
CA THR A 96 8.63 15.50 2.43
C THR A 96 9.00 16.97 2.55
N GLU A 97 8.06 17.89 2.67
CA GLU A 97 8.29 19.34 2.70
C GLU A 97 9.37 19.74 3.71
N LYS A 98 9.16 19.41 4.98
CA LYS A 98 10.10 19.73 6.06
C LYS A 98 11.48 19.05 5.86
N ARG A 99 11.52 17.82 5.35
CA ARG A 99 12.77 17.11 5.05
C ARG A 99 13.53 17.81 3.94
N ASN A 100 12.85 18.18 2.86
CA ASN A 100 13.44 18.89 1.73
C ASN A 100 14.04 20.25 2.16
N GLU A 101 13.37 20.96 3.07
CA GLU A 101 13.89 22.21 3.63
C GLU A 101 15.18 21.97 4.44
N ILE A 102 15.19 20.95 5.31
CA ILE A 102 16.35 20.63 6.15
C ILE A 102 17.55 20.14 5.33
N GLU A 103 17.28 19.26 4.35
CA GLU A 103 18.31 18.62 3.54
C GLU A 103 18.77 19.49 2.37
N GLY A 104 18.01 20.53 2.01
CA GLY A 104 18.34 21.46 0.94
C GLY A 104 18.20 20.87 -0.47
N HIS A 105 17.50 19.74 -0.61
CA HIS A 105 17.20 19.11 -1.89
C HIS A 105 15.82 18.43 -1.88
N VAL A 106 15.24 18.25 -3.07
CA VAL A 106 13.93 17.61 -3.22
C VAL A 106 14.10 16.09 -3.19
N LEU A 107 13.39 15.43 -2.29
CA LEU A 107 13.31 13.98 -2.23
C LEU A 107 12.33 13.47 -3.29
N ASN A 108 12.86 12.90 -4.36
CA ASN A 108 12.07 12.35 -5.45
C ASN A 108 11.68 10.90 -5.21
N LEU A 109 10.48 10.53 -5.65
CA LEU A 109 10.03 9.13 -5.66
C LEU A 109 10.93 8.27 -6.54
N LYS A 110 11.27 7.08 -6.06
CA LYS A 110 11.82 6.00 -6.87
C LYS A 110 10.68 5.19 -7.51
N TYR A 111 10.96 4.52 -8.64
CA TYR A 111 9.92 3.78 -9.39
C TYR A 111 9.15 2.77 -8.52
N PHE A 112 9.83 2.03 -7.64
CA PHE A 112 9.18 1.04 -6.78
C PHE A 112 8.34 1.67 -5.67
N GLN A 113 8.70 2.86 -5.19
CA GLN A 113 7.91 3.66 -4.27
C GLN A 113 6.64 4.15 -4.98
N TYR A 114 6.80 4.72 -6.15
CA TYR A 114 5.70 5.18 -6.98
C TYR A 114 4.69 4.05 -7.28
N LEU A 115 5.18 2.88 -7.72
CA LEU A 115 4.31 1.72 -7.98
C LEU A 115 3.58 1.24 -6.73
N SER A 116 4.25 1.22 -5.57
CA SER A 116 3.60 0.86 -4.30
C SER A 116 2.44 1.80 -3.98
N LEU A 117 2.63 3.11 -4.15
CA LEU A 117 1.59 4.12 -3.91
C LEU A 117 0.48 4.06 -4.96
N LEU A 118 0.83 3.83 -6.23
CA LEU A 118 -0.15 3.65 -7.31
C LEU A 118 -1.05 2.42 -7.08
N PHE A 119 -0.49 1.32 -6.61
CA PHE A 119 -1.26 0.14 -6.25
C PHE A 119 -2.18 0.39 -5.05
N THR A 120 -1.76 1.23 -4.12
CA THR A 120 -2.61 1.68 -3.01
C THR A 120 -3.78 2.52 -3.52
N GLU A 121 -3.56 3.47 -4.45
CA GLU A 121 -4.65 4.24 -5.07
C GLU A 121 -5.67 3.33 -5.76
N LEU A 122 -5.19 2.41 -6.61
CA LEU A 122 -6.05 1.43 -7.28
C LEU A 122 -6.87 0.61 -6.28
N TYR A 123 -6.25 0.15 -5.22
CA TYR A 123 -6.92 -0.63 -4.18
C TYR A 123 -7.99 0.19 -3.46
N LEU A 124 -7.63 1.39 -2.98
CA LEU A 124 -8.53 2.24 -2.21
C LEU A 124 -9.71 2.74 -3.05
N ASP A 125 -9.46 3.12 -4.31
CA ASP A 125 -10.56 3.53 -5.20
C ASP A 125 -11.58 2.40 -5.39
N GLN A 126 -11.12 1.18 -5.63
CA GLN A 126 -12.00 0.03 -5.77
C GLN A 126 -12.66 -0.37 -4.43
N TYR A 127 -11.92 -0.31 -3.34
CA TYR A 127 -12.44 -0.62 -2.01
C TYR A 127 -13.55 0.33 -1.59
N PHE A 128 -13.38 1.64 -1.77
CA PHE A 128 -14.36 2.63 -1.35
C PHE A 128 -15.51 2.80 -2.35
N ASN A 129 -15.24 2.73 -3.64
CA ASN A 129 -16.23 3.10 -4.67
C ASN A 129 -16.85 1.89 -5.39
N HIS A 130 -16.17 0.72 -5.42
CA HIS A 130 -16.55 -0.43 -6.24
C HIS A 130 -16.33 -1.77 -5.55
N GLN A 131 -16.51 -1.84 -4.22
CA GLN A 131 -16.14 -3.00 -3.38
C GLN A 131 -16.70 -4.33 -3.88
N ALA A 132 -17.99 -4.37 -4.28
CA ALA A 132 -18.61 -5.60 -4.76
C ALA A 132 -17.97 -6.10 -6.08
N GLY A 133 -17.63 -5.19 -6.98
CA GLY A 133 -16.93 -5.49 -8.22
C GLY A 133 -15.51 -6.01 -7.97
N MET A 134 -14.77 -5.34 -7.09
CA MET A 134 -13.43 -5.75 -6.66
C MET A 134 -13.44 -7.15 -6.04
N LEU A 135 -14.40 -7.43 -5.14
CA LEU A 135 -14.54 -8.74 -4.49
C LEU A 135 -14.78 -9.84 -5.52
N ASN A 136 -15.67 -9.59 -6.49
CA ASN A 136 -15.93 -10.54 -7.56
C ASN A 136 -14.69 -10.81 -8.42
N GLU A 137 -13.97 -9.78 -8.84
CA GLU A 137 -12.73 -9.93 -9.63
C GLU A 137 -11.65 -10.69 -8.86
N LEU A 138 -11.46 -10.42 -7.56
CA LEU A 138 -10.51 -11.14 -6.72
C LEU A 138 -10.89 -12.62 -6.58
N ASN A 139 -12.16 -12.95 -6.45
CA ASN A 139 -12.62 -14.33 -6.39
C ASN A 139 -12.47 -15.07 -7.72
N VAL A 140 -12.60 -14.39 -8.86
CA VAL A 140 -12.29 -14.98 -10.17
C VAL A 140 -10.80 -15.33 -10.28
N GLU A 141 -9.90 -14.45 -9.87
CA GLU A 141 -8.44 -14.73 -9.84
C GLU A 141 -8.11 -15.88 -8.88
N LEU A 142 -8.81 -15.95 -7.76
CA LEU A 142 -8.65 -17.01 -6.77
C LEU A 142 -9.14 -18.37 -7.30
N GLU A 143 -10.26 -18.41 -7.99
CA GLU A 143 -10.78 -19.63 -8.63
C GLU A 143 -9.79 -20.15 -9.66
N GLN A 144 -9.23 -19.30 -10.52
CA GLN A 144 -8.18 -19.67 -11.47
C GLN A 144 -6.96 -20.26 -10.77
N TYR A 145 -6.52 -19.66 -9.65
CA TYR A 145 -5.44 -20.20 -8.84
C TYR A 145 -5.79 -21.57 -8.29
N ASN A 146 -6.99 -21.75 -7.72
CA ASN A 146 -7.43 -23.01 -7.12
C ASN A 146 -7.55 -24.14 -8.16
N ASP A 147 -8.01 -23.85 -9.37
CA ASP A 147 -8.13 -24.83 -10.46
C ASP A 147 -6.76 -25.39 -10.88
N ASP A 148 -5.71 -24.61 -10.74
CA ASP A 148 -4.34 -25.03 -11.02
C ASP A 148 -3.73 -25.90 -9.89
N GLN A 149 -4.36 -25.96 -8.70
CA GLN A 149 -3.85 -26.75 -7.58
C GLN A 149 -4.21 -28.22 -7.72
N LYS A 150 -3.22 -29.08 -7.56
CA LYS A 150 -3.38 -30.55 -7.63
C LYS A 150 -3.87 -31.18 -6.33
N ILE A 151 -3.85 -30.43 -5.23
CA ILE A 151 -4.15 -30.89 -3.89
C ILE A 151 -5.15 -29.90 -3.28
N ASP A 152 -6.34 -30.36 -2.91
CA ASP A 152 -7.40 -29.54 -2.31
C ASP A 152 -6.94 -28.77 -1.06
N ALA A 153 -5.97 -29.32 -0.31
CA ALA A 153 -5.40 -28.66 0.86
C ALA A 153 -4.58 -27.40 0.54
N ASP A 154 -4.20 -27.18 -0.73
CA ASP A 154 -3.47 -26.01 -1.19
C ASP A 154 -4.41 -24.95 -1.79
N GLN A 155 -5.72 -25.22 -1.82
CA GLN A 155 -6.73 -24.27 -2.28
C GLN A 155 -7.10 -23.29 -1.16
N PHE A 156 -7.39 -22.06 -1.56
CA PHE A 156 -7.87 -21.03 -0.67
C PHE A 156 -9.39 -20.90 -0.72
N GLN A 157 -9.98 -20.46 0.39
CA GLN A 157 -11.39 -20.10 0.45
C GLN A 157 -11.63 -18.76 -0.27
N GLN A 158 -12.84 -18.56 -0.79
CA GLN A 158 -13.23 -17.31 -1.39
C GLN A 158 -13.11 -16.14 -0.40
N TYR A 159 -12.71 -14.98 -0.92
CA TYR A 159 -12.70 -13.74 -0.17
C TYR A 159 -14.12 -13.33 0.19
N LEU A 160 -14.28 -12.82 1.40
CA LEU A 160 -15.47 -12.19 1.91
C LEU A 160 -15.27 -10.66 1.99
N PRO A 161 -16.33 -9.85 2.07
CA PRO A 161 -16.19 -8.40 2.19
C PRO A 161 -15.28 -7.94 3.34
N GLU A 162 -15.29 -8.65 4.46
CA GLU A 162 -14.44 -8.38 5.63
C GLU A 162 -12.96 -8.66 5.40
N ASP A 163 -12.59 -9.45 4.41
CA ASP A 163 -11.19 -9.70 4.06
C ASP A 163 -10.56 -8.49 3.35
N LEU A 164 -11.38 -7.68 2.70
CA LEU A 164 -10.94 -6.45 2.05
C LEU A 164 -10.55 -5.33 3.04
N ASN A 165 -10.78 -5.49 4.34
CA ASN A 165 -10.35 -4.54 5.36
C ASN A 165 -8.85 -4.65 5.70
N LYS A 166 -8.13 -5.56 5.06
CA LYS A 166 -6.74 -5.88 5.39
C LYS A 166 -5.89 -5.78 4.13
N ILE A 167 -4.82 -5.00 4.20
CA ILE A 167 -3.83 -4.92 3.14
C ILE A 167 -2.43 -5.09 3.74
N GLY A 168 -1.62 -5.94 3.13
CA GLY A 168 -0.23 -6.18 3.52
C GLY A 168 0.74 -5.59 2.50
N TYR A 169 1.75 -4.86 2.98
CA TYR A 169 2.81 -4.32 2.14
C TYR A 169 4.12 -5.06 2.39
N TRP A 170 4.73 -5.53 1.31
CA TRP A 170 6.03 -6.21 1.37
C TRP A 170 7.08 -5.43 0.60
N ASN A 171 7.78 -4.57 1.29
CA ASN A 171 8.84 -3.74 0.72
C ASN A 171 10.21 -4.11 1.30
N ALA A 172 11.26 -4.02 0.49
CA ALA A 172 12.63 -4.30 0.91
C ALA A 172 13.10 -3.37 2.05
N THR A 173 14.08 -3.82 2.84
CA THR A 173 14.73 -2.96 3.83
C THR A 173 15.42 -1.79 3.12
N GLY A 174 15.29 -0.58 3.67
CA GLY A 174 15.86 0.63 3.06
C GLY A 174 15.04 1.21 1.89
N SER A 175 13.85 0.66 1.60
CA SER A 175 12.98 1.16 0.50
C SER A 175 12.18 2.43 0.85
N GLY A 176 12.32 2.99 2.05
CA GLY A 176 11.52 4.13 2.50
C GLY A 176 10.12 3.75 2.98
N LYS A 177 9.96 2.54 3.56
CA LYS A 177 8.66 2.02 4.05
C LYS A 177 7.89 3.00 4.92
N THR A 178 8.58 3.72 5.79
CA THR A 178 7.96 4.70 6.69
C THR A 178 7.30 5.84 5.91
N LEU A 179 7.99 6.38 4.91
CA LEU A 179 7.41 7.43 4.05
C LEU A 179 6.24 6.89 3.23
N LEU A 180 6.34 5.66 2.71
CA LEU A 180 5.22 5.01 2.01
C LEU A 180 4.01 4.84 2.93
N MET A 181 4.22 4.41 4.18
CA MET A 181 3.16 4.30 5.17
C MET A 181 2.50 5.66 5.44
N HIS A 182 3.28 6.73 5.55
CA HIS A 182 2.74 8.08 5.74
C HIS A 182 1.86 8.53 4.56
N VAL A 183 2.30 8.28 3.32
CA VAL A 183 1.46 8.56 2.14
C VAL A 183 0.21 7.69 2.15
N ASN A 184 0.33 6.39 2.45
CA ASN A 184 -0.82 5.48 2.49
C ASN A 184 -1.89 5.92 3.52
N ILE A 185 -1.48 6.48 4.66
CA ILE A 185 -2.42 7.08 5.64
C ILE A 185 -3.18 8.25 4.99
N LEU A 186 -2.48 9.15 4.29
CA LEU A 186 -3.12 10.30 3.64
C LEU A 186 -4.03 9.87 2.49
N GLN A 187 -3.62 8.89 1.67
CA GLN A 187 -4.46 8.31 0.63
C GLN A 187 -5.74 7.73 1.22
N TYR A 188 -5.63 6.91 2.28
CA TYR A 188 -6.81 6.37 2.96
C TYR A 188 -7.74 7.46 3.49
N LEU A 189 -7.19 8.48 4.14
CA LEU A 189 -7.98 9.61 4.67
C LEU A 189 -8.70 10.38 3.56
N ASP A 190 -8.07 10.61 2.41
CA ASP A 190 -8.70 11.28 1.27
C ASP A 190 -9.93 10.48 0.77
N TYR A 191 -9.81 9.17 0.57
CA TYR A 191 -10.94 8.31 0.16
C TYR A 191 -12.02 8.24 1.24
N PHE A 192 -11.61 8.10 2.51
CA PHE A 192 -12.55 8.05 3.63
C PHE A 192 -13.37 9.34 3.73
N GLN A 193 -12.73 10.49 3.62
CA GLN A 193 -13.37 11.80 3.68
C GLN A 193 -14.27 12.05 2.48
N HIS A 194 -13.82 11.65 1.29
CA HIS A 194 -14.64 11.79 0.08
C HIS A 194 -15.96 11.03 0.18
N GLN A 195 -15.95 9.86 0.82
CA GLN A 195 -17.16 9.05 1.00
C GLN A 195 -18.05 9.52 2.17
N ASN A 196 -17.45 10.04 3.25
CA ASN A 196 -18.15 10.35 4.50
C ASN A 196 -18.31 11.85 4.78
N GLY A 197 -17.76 12.71 3.93
CA GLY A 197 -17.73 14.19 4.05
C GLY A 197 -16.36 14.73 4.44
N ASP A 198 -15.98 15.85 3.87
CA ASP A 198 -14.63 16.45 3.89
C ASP A 198 -14.01 16.72 5.28
N SER A 199 -14.82 16.75 6.32
CA SER A 199 -14.35 16.97 7.70
C SER A 199 -14.50 15.74 8.59
N THR A 200 -14.77 14.58 8.00
CA THR A 200 -14.96 13.33 8.73
C THR A 200 -13.64 12.57 8.82
N TYR A 201 -13.34 12.05 10.00
CA TYR A 201 -12.16 11.23 10.27
C TYR A 201 -12.57 9.88 10.82
N PRO A 202 -11.76 8.81 10.66
CA PRO A 202 -11.94 7.58 11.40
C PRO A 202 -11.97 7.87 12.91
N ASP A 203 -12.67 7.04 13.68
CA ASP A 203 -12.74 7.21 15.14
C ASP A 203 -11.37 7.19 15.81
N GLN A 204 -10.44 6.43 15.26
CA GLN A 204 -9.04 6.35 15.71
C GLN A 204 -8.12 5.95 14.56
N ILE A 205 -6.91 6.51 14.57
CA ILE A 205 -5.78 6.03 13.76
C ILE A 205 -4.73 5.50 14.72
N ILE A 206 -4.43 4.22 14.64
CA ILE A 206 -3.52 3.55 15.58
C ILE A 206 -2.32 2.99 14.82
N LEU A 207 -1.12 3.30 15.27
CA LEU A 207 0.12 2.67 14.85
C LEU A 207 0.63 1.74 15.95
N LEU A 208 0.64 0.44 15.69
CA LEU A 208 1.22 -0.54 16.61
C LEU A 208 2.71 -0.73 16.31
N THR A 209 3.52 -0.68 17.34
CA THR A 209 4.96 -0.87 17.27
C THR A 209 5.41 -2.00 18.18
N PRO A 210 6.47 -2.75 17.86
CA PRO A 210 6.93 -3.88 18.66
C PRO A 210 7.65 -3.48 19.96
N ASN A 211 8.11 -2.22 20.08
CA ASN A 211 8.84 -1.75 21.26
C ASN A 211 8.85 -0.21 21.37
N GLU A 212 9.24 0.30 22.54
CA GLU A 212 9.25 1.72 22.86
C GLU A 212 10.19 2.54 21.96
N GLY A 213 11.40 2.05 21.68
CA GLY A 213 12.35 2.76 20.82
C GLY A 213 11.82 3.00 19.40
N LEU A 214 11.10 2.03 18.84
CA LEU A 214 10.41 2.22 17.55
C LEU A 214 9.20 3.15 17.68
N SER A 215 8.49 3.15 18.81
CA SER A 215 7.42 4.09 19.06
C SER A 215 7.92 5.53 19.04
N GLU A 216 9.01 5.82 19.71
CA GLU A 216 9.64 7.15 19.74
C GLU A 216 10.17 7.57 18.36
N GLN A 217 10.80 6.65 17.62
CA GLN A 217 11.25 6.89 16.26
C GLN A 217 10.07 7.25 15.35
N HIS A 218 8.98 6.49 15.38
CA HIS A 218 7.79 6.79 14.57
C HIS A 218 7.11 8.09 14.97
N LEU A 219 7.08 8.42 16.27
CA LEU A 219 6.57 9.72 16.71
C LEU A 219 7.33 10.87 16.06
N GLN A 220 8.66 10.80 16.06
CA GLN A 220 9.49 11.82 15.43
C GLN A 220 9.26 11.87 13.91
N GLU A 221 9.27 10.72 13.23
CA GLU A 221 9.10 10.64 11.78
C GLU A 221 7.71 11.12 11.31
N LEU A 222 6.63 10.80 12.05
CA LEU A 222 5.29 11.29 11.79
C LEU A 222 5.21 12.81 11.97
N THR A 223 5.80 13.34 13.06
CA THR A 223 5.87 14.79 13.31
C THR A 223 6.64 15.51 12.20
N ASP A 224 7.74 14.95 11.73
CA ASP A 224 8.53 15.51 10.62
C ASP A 224 7.79 15.45 9.28
N SER A 225 6.84 14.54 9.14
CA SER A 225 5.93 14.44 7.99
C SER A 225 4.64 15.24 8.13
N GLY A 226 4.53 16.07 9.18
CA GLY A 226 3.40 17.00 9.39
C GLY A 226 2.15 16.36 10.00
N PHE A 227 2.24 15.15 10.56
CA PHE A 227 1.14 14.54 11.29
C PHE A 227 1.11 14.99 12.75
N GLN A 228 -0.09 15.02 13.32
CA GLN A 228 -0.25 15.02 14.77
C GLN A 228 -0.18 13.59 15.25
N ALA A 229 0.75 13.30 16.14
CA ALA A 229 0.96 11.96 16.68
C ALA A 229 1.28 12.01 18.18
N THR A 230 0.90 10.98 18.91
CA THR A 230 1.16 10.88 20.35
C THR A 230 1.45 9.43 20.75
N LEU A 231 2.27 9.26 21.77
CA LEU A 231 2.44 7.95 22.41
C LEU A 231 1.22 7.63 23.27
N PHE A 232 0.78 6.39 23.23
CA PHE A 232 -0.31 5.92 24.05
C PHE A 232 0.03 6.06 25.56
N ASP A 233 -0.86 6.71 26.29
CA ASP A 233 -0.79 6.85 27.75
C ASP A 233 -2.12 6.39 28.36
N LYS A 234 -2.07 5.34 29.18
CA LYS A 234 -3.24 4.79 29.89
C LYS A 234 -3.96 5.82 30.79
N GLN A 235 -3.26 6.87 31.20
CA GLN A 235 -3.80 7.92 32.09
C GLN A 235 -4.49 9.05 31.34
N LYS A 236 -4.25 9.20 30.05
CA LYS A 236 -4.90 10.23 29.23
C LYS A 236 -6.31 9.77 28.84
N SER A 237 -7.29 10.60 29.15
CA SER A 237 -8.68 10.38 28.72
C SER A 237 -8.79 10.43 27.18
N ARG A 238 -9.61 9.56 26.61
CA ARG A 238 -9.97 9.53 25.19
C ARG A 238 -10.46 10.89 24.64
N ASN A 239 -11.03 11.73 25.49
CA ASN A 239 -11.59 13.03 25.13
C ASN A 239 -10.52 14.11 24.86
N SER A 240 -9.24 13.81 25.07
CA SER A 240 -8.12 14.76 24.83
C SER A 240 -7.43 14.56 23.48
N LEU A 241 -7.82 13.54 22.69
CA LEU A 241 -7.24 13.27 21.38
C LEU A 241 -7.92 14.14 20.29
N TYR A 242 -7.12 14.72 19.41
CA TYR A 242 -7.64 15.31 18.18
C TYR A 242 -8.14 14.21 17.24
N ARG A 243 -9.14 14.50 16.42
CA ARG A 243 -9.77 13.49 15.52
C ARG A 243 -8.84 12.91 14.47
N ASP A 244 -7.81 13.68 14.09
CA ASP A 244 -6.78 13.32 13.10
C ASP A 244 -5.46 12.89 13.73
N GLU A 245 -5.42 12.72 15.07
CA GLU A 245 -4.22 12.34 15.80
C GLU A 245 -3.93 10.83 15.65
N ILE A 246 -2.69 10.51 15.30
CA ILE A 246 -2.20 9.14 15.24
C ILE A 246 -1.72 8.72 16.62
N GLN A 247 -2.35 7.69 17.18
CA GLN A 247 -1.95 7.12 18.45
C GLN A 247 -0.95 5.97 18.25
N ILE A 248 0.25 6.12 18.79
CA ILE A 248 1.30 5.10 18.68
C ILE A 248 1.28 4.24 19.94
N ILE A 249 1.11 2.94 19.76
CA ILE A 249 0.99 1.98 20.87
C ILE A 249 2.13 0.96 20.80
N ASP A 250 2.96 0.91 21.84
CA ASP A 250 3.91 -0.18 22.06
C ASP A 250 3.16 -1.45 22.44
N MET A 251 3.31 -2.51 21.65
CA MET A 251 2.62 -3.79 21.89
C MET A 251 3.01 -4.44 23.23
N ASN A 252 4.23 -4.20 23.74
CA ASN A 252 4.60 -4.71 25.06
C ASN A 252 3.78 -4.07 26.19
N LYS A 253 3.33 -2.82 26.00
CA LYS A 253 2.46 -2.12 26.98
C LYS A 253 1.01 -2.59 26.95
N LEU A 254 0.59 -3.32 25.89
CA LEU A 254 -0.74 -3.94 25.82
C LEU A 254 -0.82 -5.26 26.60
N SER A 255 0.30 -6.00 26.69
CA SER A 255 0.37 -7.28 27.39
C SER A 255 0.44 -7.16 28.93
N ASP A 256 0.75 -5.97 29.47
CA ASP A 256 0.83 -5.71 30.92
C ASP A 256 -0.54 -5.49 31.58
N THR A 257 -1.62 -6.02 30.99
CA THR A 257 -2.99 -5.86 31.50
C THR A 257 -3.46 -7.00 32.39
N ASP A 258 -2.57 -7.87 32.87
CA ASP A 258 -2.89 -8.93 33.82
C ASP A 258 -2.22 -8.67 35.17
N GLY A 259 -2.97 -8.01 36.06
CA GLY A 259 -2.81 -7.96 37.49
C GLY A 259 -4.14 -8.16 38.16
#